data_6498305fd06fd8c710947a66d6db4f71
#
_entry.id   6498305fd06fd8c710947a66d6db4f71
#
_cell.length_a   1.000
_cell.length_b   1.000
_cell.length_c   1.000
_cell.angle_alpha   90.00
_cell.angle_beta   90.00
_cell.angle_gamma   90.00
#
_symmetry.space_group_name_H-M   'P 1'
#
loop_
_entity.id
_entity.type
_entity.pdbx_description
1 polymer ?
#
loop_
_entity_poly.entity_id
_entity_poly.type
_entity_poly.pdbx_seq_one_letter_code
_entity_poly.pdbx_strand_id
1 'polypeptide(L)'
;MSDAATALIPHSSYPAQPKASGYETFEGVDPAEWCKRGYAVVNVDARGSQFSEGVYFFWGNQEAEDIYDTIDFLAKQLWCTGSVCIGGNSYLAKAQVCYASRQKHPALKAIAPWEGFTDIYRQLLRRGGLAMSNNFARMYQWGIAGQNEVEDMAQMVRTRPLFDDYWGGKHDAVDNIDIPMYILGSFSNPFHVQGSFDTFRFGGSKQKWLRVHSTFEWYEMYDLKSTDDLQRFFDRYCKGIMNGWEHDTPPLRLSLHGLGSVPNIVERAETEFPLRRQVLKSYYLDGGTKTLRSSLPKSASSVSHAGHDLTASSRFTLKFEEYTELSGYAKVRLWMSCREKDDMDVVVHIRKIDKSGNLLTGTKFPFPMPESEAPEGETIKLYGPQGFLRASSSASRDNSRSSANGQEVFYRHDCEEKIPLGTVVPLDITLWPMGMVFAEGEGVMLLVAGHFLSEPAIETMKLREPDDENVGEHHIHTGGQYDSSLILPVVAGNRA
;
A
#
# COMPACT_ATOMS: atom_id res chain seq x y z
N MET A 1 -8.38 -3.89 24.79
CA MET A 1 -7.12 -3.83 24.03
C MET A 1 -5.98 -3.99 24.99
N SER A 2 -5.04 -4.88 24.71
CA SER A 2 -3.86 -5.01 25.55
C SER A 2 -3.03 -3.73 25.42
N ASP A 3 -2.35 -3.35 26.51
CA ASP A 3 -1.40 -2.21 26.57
C ASP A 3 -0.37 -2.20 25.43
N ALA A 4 -0.20 -3.31 24.73
CA ALA A 4 0.71 -3.44 23.58
C ALA A 4 0.25 -2.66 22.33
N ALA A 5 -1.06 -2.59 22.03
CA ALA A 5 -1.56 -1.80 20.89
C ALA A 5 -1.52 -0.30 21.21
N THR A 6 -1.75 0.06 22.48
CA THR A 6 -1.60 1.44 22.98
C THR A 6 -0.13 1.86 23.06
N ALA A 7 0.80 0.91 23.27
CA ALA A 7 2.24 1.16 23.28
C ALA A 7 2.84 1.36 21.88
N LEU A 8 2.13 0.92 20.81
CA LEU A 8 2.59 1.12 19.42
C LEU A 8 2.53 2.60 19.00
N ILE A 9 1.56 3.38 19.53
CA ILE A 9 1.47 4.82 19.31
C ILE A 9 0.88 5.44 20.59
N PRO A 10 1.67 6.10 21.42
CA PRO A 10 1.13 6.78 22.59
C PRO A 10 0.12 7.83 22.13
N HIS A 11 -1.16 7.66 22.44
CA HIS A 11 -2.23 8.63 22.16
C HIS A 11 -1.90 10.04 22.68
N SER A 12 -1.07 10.13 23.72
CA SER A 12 -0.59 11.38 24.29
C SER A 12 0.47 12.13 23.45
N SER A 13 1.05 11.47 22.43
CA SER A 13 2.12 12.05 21.61
C SER A 13 1.64 12.77 20.35
N TYR A 14 0.32 12.73 20.05
CA TYR A 14 -0.24 13.31 18.84
C TYR A 14 -1.36 14.32 19.17
N PRO A 15 -1.01 15.58 19.47
CA PRO A 15 -2.00 16.59 19.88
C PRO A 15 -3.03 16.97 18.81
N ALA A 16 -2.86 16.53 17.57
CA ALA A 16 -3.77 16.82 16.46
C ALA A 16 -4.76 15.68 16.14
N GLN A 17 -4.76 14.57 16.90
CA GLN A 17 -5.76 13.53 16.66
C GLN A 17 -7.16 14.04 17.05
N PRO A 18 -8.19 13.70 16.24
CA PRO A 18 -9.57 13.90 16.66
C PRO A 18 -9.79 13.21 18.00
N LYS A 19 -10.50 13.87 18.89
CA LYS A 19 -10.74 13.37 20.24
C LYS A 19 -11.74 12.21 20.17
N ALA A 20 -11.23 10.98 20.25
CA ALA A 20 -12.05 9.77 20.39
C ALA A 20 -12.66 9.67 21.81
N SER A 21 -13.72 8.91 21.96
CA SER A 21 -14.48 8.81 23.23
C SER A 21 -13.81 7.92 24.28
N GLY A 22 -12.88 7.06 23.87
CA GLY A 22 -12.29 5.99 24.69
C GLY A 22 -13.09 4.68 24.67
N TYR A 23 -14.19 4.62 23.91
CA TYR A 23 -14.97 3.39 23.71
C TYR A 23 -14.66 2.71 22.37
N GLU A 24 -13.87 3.35 21.51
CA GLU A 24 -13.47 2.78 20.23
C GLU A 24 -12.53 1.59 20.40
N THR A 25 -12.65 0.62 19.50
CA THR A 25 -11.59 -0.35 19.26
C THR A 25 -10.56 0.26 18.32
N PHE A 26 -9.31 -0.20 18.43
CA PHE A 26 -8.26 0.24 17.51
C PHE A 26 -8.69 0.02 16.06
N GLU A 27 -8.57 1.07 15.22
CA GLU A 27 -8.98 1.07 13.81
C GLU A 27 -10.49 0.86 13.54
N GLY A 28 -11.31 0.77 14.57
CA GLY A 28 -12.76 0.70 14.46
C GLY A 28 -13.43 2.06 14.62
N VAL A 29 -14.70 2.13 14.24
CA VAL A 29 -15.51 3.35 14.41
C VAL A 29 -15.79 3.62 15.90
N ASP A 30 -15.85 4.90 16.28
CA ASP A 30 -16.14 5.29 17.67
C ASP A 30 -17.65 5.07 18.02
N PRO A 31 -17.99 4.12 18.92
CA PRO A 31 -19.37 3.83 19.26
C PRO A 31 -20.13 5.04 19.83
N ALA A 32 -19.45 5.89 20.61
CA ALA A 32 -20.12 7.05 21.19
C ALA A 32 -20.54 8.09 20.13
N GLU A 33 -19.79 8.18 19.04
CA GLU A 33 -20.14 9.03 17.90
C GLU A 33 -21.21 8.38 17.03
N TRP A 34 -21.07 7.10 16.71
CA TRP A 34 -21.97 6.42 15.77
C TRP A 34 -23.34 6.09 16.36
N CYS A 35 -23.42 5.82 17.67
CA CYS A 35 -24.73 5.64 18.34
C CYS A 35 -25.59 6.91 18.27
N LYS A 36 -24.99 8.10 18.39
CA LYS A 36 -25.70 9.38 18.22
C LYS A 36 -26.24 9.55 16.79
N ARG A 37 -25.61 8.93 15.81
CA ARG A 37 -26.00 8.94 14.39
C ARG A 37 -27.06 7.87 14.06
N GLY A 38 -27.54 7.13 15.06
CA GLY A 38 -28.59 6.11 14.92
C GLY A 38 -28.09 4.78 14.36
N TYR A 39 -26.87 4.39 14.71
CA TYR A 39 -26.30 3.07 14.44
C TYR A 39 -26.00 2.33 15.74
N ALA A 40 -26.25 1.04 15.78
CA ALA A 40 -25.63 0.16 16.77
C ALA A 40 -24.24 -0.24 16.26
N VAL A 41 -23.24 -0.09 17.09
CA VAL A 41 -21.87 -0.52 16.78
C VAL A 41 -21.57 -1.83 17.49
N VAL A 42 -21.12 -2.82 16.74
CA VAL A 42 -20.75 -4.14 17.25
C VAL A 42 -19.29 -4.42 16.89
N ASN A 43 -18.47 -4.56 17.90
CA ASN A 43 -17.08 -5.01 17.76
C ASN A 43 -17.03 -6.49 18.14
N VAL A 44 -16.44 -7.31 17.27
CA VAL A 44 -16.36 -8.76 17.43
C VAL A 44 -14.90 -9.15 17.56
N ASP A 45 -14.56 -9.84 18.62
CA ASP A 45 -13.28 -10.52 18.73
C ASP A 45 -13.25 -11.72 17.77
N ALA A 46 -12.33 -11.74 16.82
CA ALA A 46 -12.21 -12.84 15.87
C ALA A 46 -11.96 -14.17 16.60
N ARG A 47 -12.33 -15.28 15.96
CA ARG A 47 -12.10 -16.63 16.49
C ARG A 47 -10.66 -16.79 16.99
N GLY A 48 -10.48 -17.25 18.22
CA GLY A 48 -9.19 -17.48 18.86
C GLY A 48 -8.47 -16.22 19.34
N SER A 49 -8.98 -15.00 19.03
CA SER A 49 -8.40 -13.77 19.54
C SER A 49 -9.01 -13.40 20.91
N GLN A 50 -8.24 -12.68 21.73
CA GLN A 50 -8.64 -12.18 23.03
C GLN A 50 -9.35 -13.24 23.89
N PHE A 51 -10.67 -13.15 24.05
CA PHE A 51 -11.49 -14.07 24.83
C PHE A 51 -12.35 -15.00 23.95
N SER A 52 -12.29 -14.88 22.64
CA SER A 52 -13.00 -15.77 21.72
C SER A 52 -12.34 -17.14 21.67
N GLU A 53 -13.15 -18.19 21.68
CA GLU A 53 -12.69 -19.58 21.61
C GLU A 53 -12.16 -19.95 20.22
N GLY A 54 -11.40 -21.05 20.15
CA GLY A 54 -10.87 -21.63 18.90
C GLY A 54 -9.44 -21.25 18.61
N VAL A 55 -9.00 -21.55 17.40
CA VAL A 55 -7.66 -21.22 16.89
C VAL A 55 -7.76 -20.05 15.93
N TYR A 56 -6.88 -19.08 16.08
CA TYR A 56 -6.85 -17.92 15.20
C TYR A 56 -6.01 -18.20 13.94
N PHE A 57 -6.69 -18.20 12.79
CA PHE A 57 -6.06 -18.21 11.46
C PHE A 57 -6.28 -16.87 10.78
N PHE A 58 -5.20 -16.23 10.35
CA PHE A 58 -5.29 -14.92 9.69
C PHE A 58 -5.96 -15.05 8.33
N TRP A 59 -7.10 -14.41 8.18
CA TRP A 59 -7.87 -14.28 6.93
C TRP A 59 -8.14 -15.62 6.22
N GLY A 60 -8.99 -15.61 5.24
CA GLY A 60 -9.37 -16.78 4.48
C GLY A 60 -10.80 -17.25 4.76
N ASN A 61 -11.11 -18.50 4.40
CA ASN A 61 -12.49 -19.00 4.42
C ASN A 61 -13.11 -19.01 5.82
N GLN A 62 -12.34 -19.41 6.84
CA GLN A 62 -12.87 -19.48 8.22
C GLN A 62 -13.32 -18.13 8.74
N GLU A 63 -12.51 -17.09 8.54
CA GLU A 63 -12.91 -15.74 8.97
C GLU A 63 -14.11 -15.23 8.17
N ALA A 64 -14.19 -15.55 6.89
CA ALA A 64 -15.35 -15.21 6.07
C ALA A 64 -16.63 -15.90 6.55
N GLU A 65 -16.57 -17.15 6.98
CA GLU A 65 -17.67 -17.91 7.56
C GLU A 65 -18.11 -17.31 8.92
N ASP A 66 -17.14 -16.98 9.77
CA ASP A 66 -17.41 -16.36 11.09
C ASP A 66 -18.07 -14.98 10.95
N ILE A 67 -17.66 -14.19 9.94
CA ILE A 67 -18.31 -12.92 9.62
C ILE A 67 -19.73 -13.15 9.08
N TYR A 68 -19.95 -14.18 8.24
CA TYR A 68 -21.28 -14.54 7.76
C TYR A 68 -22.23 -14.85 8.94
N ASP A 69 -21.80 -15.72 9.86
CA ASP A 69 -22.58 -16.11 11.02
C ASP A 69 -22.87 -14.92 11.94
N THR A 70 -21.89 -14.01 12.09
CA THR A 70 -22.06 -12.76 12.83
C THR A 70 -23.13 -11.88 12.20
N ILE A 71 -23.09 -11.67 10.87
CA ILE A 71 -24.10 -10.88 10.16
C ILE A 71 -25.48 -11.52 10.30
N ASP A 72 -25.58 -12.85 10.15
CA ASP A 72 -26.84 -13.59 10.29
C ASP A 72 -27.42 -13.46 11.70
N PHE A 73 -26.57 -13.56 12.73
CA PHE A 73 -26.97 -13.35 14.11
C PHE A 73 -27.47 -11.91 14.35
N LEU A 74 -26.72 -10.91 13.90
CA LEU A 74 -27.06 -9.50 14.09
C LEU A 74 -28.36 -9.12 13.38
N ALA A 75 -28.55 -9.60 12.16
CA ALA A 75 -29.74 -9.29 11.35
C ALA A 75 -31.05 -9.78 12.01
N LYS A 76 -30.99 -10.78 12.92
CA LYS A 76 -32.13 -11.35 13.63
C LYS A 76 -32.42 -10.67 14.98
N GLN A 77 -31.57 -9.74 15.43
CA GLN A 77 -31.77 -9.08 16.71
C GLN A 77 -32.95 -8.09 16.65
N LEU A 78 -33.72 -8.01 17.72
CA LEU A 78 -34.91 -7.15 17.80
C LEU A 78 -34.61 -5.65 17.64
N TRP A 79 -33.39 -5.23 17.93
CA TRP A 79 -32.93 -3.85 17.76
C TRP A 79 -32.31 -3.59 16.38
N CYS A 80 -32.11 -4.62 15.56
CA CYS A 80 -31.55 -4.49 14.22
C CYS A 80 -32.66 -4.34 13.18
N THR A 81 -32.50 -3.45 12.23
CA THR A 81 -33.42 -3.27 11.09
C THR A 81 -33.35 -4.39 10.05
N GLY A 82 -32.47 -5.37 10.22
CA GLY A 82 -32.13 -6.37 9.22
C GLY A 82 -31.11 -5.87 8.18
N SER A 83 -30.55 -4.69 8.40
CA SER A 83 -29.48 -4.13 7.55
C SER A 83 -28.18 -3.98 8.33
N VAL A 84 -27.10 -4.51 7.79
CA VAL A 84 -25.75 -4.46 8.35
C VAL A 84 -24.82 -3.78 7.36
N CYS A 85 -23.93 -2.92 7.85
CA CYS A 85 -22.79 -2.41 7.12
C CYS A 85 -21.51 -2.68 7.92
N ILE A 86 -20.41 -2.85 7.24
CA ILE A 86 -19.10 -3.08 7.88
C ILE A 86 -18.17 -1.95 7.49
N GLY A 87 -17.46 -1.39 8.46
CA GLY A 87 -16.47 -0.34 8.27
C GLY A 87 -15.30 -0.49 9.22
N GLY A 88 -14.14 -0.01 8.83
CA GLY A 88 -12.92 -0.04 9.62
C GLY A 88 -11.66 0.01 8.77
N ASN A 89 -10.53 0.25 9.44
CA ASN A 89 -9.24 0.47 8.83
C ASN A 89 -8.36 -0.78 8.89
N SER A 90 -7.36 -0.88 8.01
CA SER A 90 -6.25 -1.84 8.08
C SER A 90 -6.70 -3.30 8.16
N TYR A 91 -6.49 -3.98 9.29
CA TYR A 91 -6.96 -5.34 9.52
C TYR A 91 -8.47 -5.47 9.30
N LEU A 92 -9.25 -4.52 9.82
CA LEU A 92 -10.71 -4.52 9.69
C LEU A 92 -11.14 -4.30 8.23
N ALA A 93 -10.38 -3.56 7.44
CA ALA A 93 -10.61 -3.41 6.00
C ALA A 93 -10.33 -4.73 5.26
N LYS A 94 -9.25 -5.41 5.60
CA LYS A 94 -8.91 -6.73 5.02
C LYS A 94 -9.99 -7.76 5.34
N ALA A 95 -10.49 -7.79 6.57
CA ALA A 95 -11.58 -8.70 6.96
C ALA A 95 -12.85 -8.48 6.12
N GLN A 96 -13.22 -7.23 5.83
CA GLN A 96 -14.35 -6.88 4.95
C GLN A 96 -14.16 -7.42 3.53
N VAL A 97 -12.97 -7.17 2.95
CA VAL A 97 -12.64 -7.63 1.59
C VAL A 97 -12.56 -9.15 1.53
N CYS A 98 -11.96 -9.78 2.55
CA CYS A 98 -11.89 -11.24 2.70
C CYS A 98 -13.29 -11.86 2.70
N TYR A 99 -14.19 -11.33 3.51
CA TYR A 99 -15.57 -11.77 3.57
C TYR A 99 -16.30 -11.56 2.22
N ALA A 100 -16.34 -10.32 1.74
CA ALA A 100 -17.15 -9.96 0.58
C ALA A 100 -16.69 -10.61 -0.73
N SER A 101 -15.42 -11.03 -0.81
CA SER A 101 -14.90 -11.79 -1.96
C SER A 101 -15.27 -13.28 -1.96
N ARG A 102 -15.70 -13.82 -0.79
CA ARG A 102 -15.97 -15.25 -0.59
C ARG A 102 -17.42 -15.56 -0.26
N GLN A 103 -18.09 -14.68 0.46
CA GLN A 103 -19.41 -14.90 1.02
C GLN A 103 -20.37 -13.77 0.64
N LYS A 104 -21.67 -14.09 0.65
CA LYS A 104 -22.75 -13.13 0.38
C LYS A 104 -23.86 -13.33 1.41
N HIS A 105 -24.27 -12.28 2.08
CA HIS A 105 -25.41 -12.30 2.99
C HIS A 105 -26.38 -11.17 2.64
N PRO A 106 -27.72 -11.44 2.54
CA PRO A 106 -28.70 -10.44 2.12
C PRO A 106 -28.83 -9.24 3.08
N ALA A 107 -28.48 -9.41 4.35
CA ALA A 107 -28.49 -8.33 5.32
C ALA A 107 -27.28 -7.38 5.16
N LEU A 108 -26.15 -7.81 4.60
CA LEU A 108 -25.02 -6.91 4.34
C LEU A 108 -25.32 -6.00 3.15
N LYS A 109 -25.34 -4.70 3.38
CA LYS A 109 -25.77 -3.69 2.39
C LYS A 109 -24.62 -2.94 1.77
N ALA A 110 -23.53 -2.75 2.51
CA ALA A 110 -22.34 -2.02 2.05
C ALA A 110 -21.12 -2.33 2.92
N ILE A 111 -19.93 -2.12 2.36
CA ILE A 111 -18.67 -2.17 3.08
C ILE A 111 -17.87 -0.88 2.89
N ALA A 112 -17.10 -0.52 3.89
CA ALA A 112 -16.19 0.62 3.86
C ALA A 112 -14.76 0.16 4.25
N PRO A 113 -14.05 -0.51 3.35
CA PRO A 113 -12.68 -0.96 3.61
C PRO A 113 -11.71 0.24 3.45
N TRP A 114 -11.28 0.77 4.58
CA TRP A 114 -10.37 1.89 4.62
C TRP A 114 -8.94 1.40 4.85
N GLU A 115 -8.02 1.82 3.96
CA GLU A 115 -6.60 1.45 4.02
C GLU A 115 -6.42 -0.07 4.19
N GLY A 116 -6.82 -0.85 3.17
CA GLY A 116 -6.78 -2.31 3.20
C GLY A 116 -5.78 -2.92 2.23
N PHE A 117 -5.72 -4.25 2.23
CA PHE A 117 -4.94 -5.05 1.29
C PHE A 117 -5.72 -6.28 0.83
N THR A 118 -5.37 -6.81 -0.35
CA THR A 118 -6.08 -7.92 -1.01
C THR A 118 -5.24 -9.18 -1.13
N ASP A 119 -3.92 -9.01 -1.19
CA ASP A 119 -2.93 -10.09 -1.33
C ASP A 119 -1.82 -9.90 -0.30
N ILE A 120 -1.97 -10.61 0.83
CA ILE A 120 -1.00 -10.49 1.93
C ILE A 120 0.41 -10.91 1.53
N TYR A 121 0.54 -11.88 0.61
CA TYR A 121 1.83 -12.34 0.16
C TYR A 121 2.55 -11.25 -0.64
N ARG A 122 1.96 -10.76 -1.76
CA ARG A 122 2.62 -9.82 -2.67
C ARG A 122 2.64 -8.39 -2.17
N GLN A 123 1.62 -7.98 -1.42
CA GLN A 123 1.49 -6.59 -0.98
C GLN A 123 2.17 -6.33 0.36
N LEU A 124 2.38 -7.36 1.18
CA LEU A 124 2.82 -7.19 2.55
C LEU A 124 4.03 -8.05 2.95
N LEU A 125 3.92 -9.38 2.87
CA LEU A 125 4.88 -10.27 3.52
C LEU A 125 6.04 -10.72 2.61
N ARG A 126 5.83 -10.78 1.29
CA ARG A 126 6.85 -11.18 0.32
C ARG A 126 6.78 -10.33 -0.96
N ARG A 127 7.03 -9.05 -0.79
CA ARG A 127 7.00 -8.08 -1.89
C ARG A 127 8.08 -8.40 -2.91
N GLY A 128 7.67 -8.64 -4.15
CA GLY A 128 8.62 -8.99 -5.22
C GLY A 128 9.44 -10.25 -4.95
N GLY A 129 9.00 -11.14 -4.05
CA GLY A 129 9.75 -12.32 -3.61
C GLY A 129 10.63 -12.08 -2.36
N LEU A 130 10.89 -10.81 -2.00
CA LEU A 130 11.68 -10.46 -0.81
C LEU A 130 10.85 -10.70 0.45
N ALA A 131 11.43 -11.38 1.44
CA ALA A 131 10.79 -11.53 2.75
C ALA A 131 10.77 -10.18 3.47
N MET A 132 9.56 -9.62 3.58
CA MET A 132 9.32 -8.41 4.38
C MET A 132 9.25 -8.78 5.84
N SER A 133 10.20 -8.35 6.56
CA SER A 133 10.46 -8.54 7.98
C SER A 133 9.55 -9.52 8.74
N ASN A 134 10.16 -10.52 9.31
CA ASN A 134 9.55 -11.39 10.34
C ASN A 134 8.87 -10.59 11.48
N ASN A 135 9.24 -9.33 11.66
CA ASN A 135 8.72 -8.47 12.72
C ASN A 135 7.28 -8.02 12.46
N PHE A 136 6.88 -7.73 11.21
CA PHE A 136 5.50 -7.37 10.91
C PHE A 136 4.54 -8.54 11.14
N ALA A 137 4.90 -9.74 10.69
CA ALA A 137 4.12 -10.95 10.96
C ALA A 137 4.01 -11.23 12.47
N ARG A 138 5.09 -11.03 13.23
CA ARG A 138 5.07 -11.14 14.69
C ARG A 138 4.22 -10.09 15.38
N MET A 139 4.21 -8.85 14.86
CA MET A 139 3.37 -7.79 15.40
C MET A 139 1.88 -8.17 15.32
N TYR A 140 1.44 -8.74 14.21
CA TYR A 140 0.06 -9.25 14.11
C TYR A 140 -0.21 -10.35 15.13
N GLN A 141 0.70 -11.31 15.27
CA GLN A 141 0.55 -12.38 16.26
C GLN A 141 0.42 -11.81 17.69
N TRP A 142 1.27 -10.85 18.06
CA TRP A 142 1.23 -10.28 19.42
C TRP A 142 0.04 -9.37 19.66
N GLY A 143 -0.38 -8.59 18.65
CA GLY A 143 -1.49 -7.66 18.76
C GLY A 143 -2.85 -8.34 18.88
N ILE A 144 -2.97 -9.55 18.33
CA ILE A 144 -4.23 -10.31 18.24
C ILE A 144 -4.25 -11.46 19.26
N ALA A 145 -3.10 -11.96 19.66
CA ALA A 145 -2.98 -13.09 20.54
C ALA A 145 -3.80 -12.91 21.83
N GLY A 146 -4.62 -13.91 22.11
CA GLY A 146 -5.36 -14.07 23.36
C GLY A 146 -4.76 -15.22 24.21
N GLN A 147 -5.65 -16.05 24.72
CA GLN A 147 -5.28 -17.26 25.50
C GLN A 147 -5.19 -18.52 24.62
N ASN A 148 -5.52 -18.41 23.35
CA ASN A 148 -5.65 -19.52 22.41
C ASN A 148 -4.46 -19.56 21.45
N GLU A 149 -4.41 -20.62 20.67
CA GLU A 149 -3.40 -20.80 19.61
C GLU A 149 -3.62 -19.81 18.46
N VAL A 150 -2.51 -19.29 17.94
CA VAL A 150 -2.48 -18.35 16.82
C VAL A 150 -1.54 -18.91 15.74
N GLU A 151 -1.96 -18.81 14.48
CA GLU A 151 -1.13 -19.19 13.33
C GLU A 151 0.23 -18.47 13.35
N ASP A 152 1.32 -19.20 13.21
CA ASP A 152 2.68 -18.64 13.11
C ASP A 152 2.97 -18.15 11.69
N MET A 153 2.48 -16.95 11.36
CA MET A 153 2.67 -16.34 10.06
C MET A 153 4.15 -16.04 9.77
N ALA A 154 4.94 -15.71 10.79
CA ALA A 154 6.38 -15.48 10.62
C ALA A 154 7.11 -16.77 10.19
N GLN A 155 6.70 -17.91 10.73
CA GLN A 155 7.21 -19.21 10.28
C GLN A 155 6.75 -19.49 8.84
N MET A 156 5.50 -19.19 8.49
CA MET A 156 4.99 -19.41 7.13
C MET A 156 5.76 -18.58 6.09
N VAL A 157 6.09 -17.34 6.38
CA VAL A 157 6.96 -16.52 5.50
C VAL A 157 8.31 -17.19 5.23
N ARG A 158 8.90 -17.86 6.22
CA ARG A 158 10.20 -18.54 6.09
C ARG A 158 10.10 -19.88 5.38
N THR A 159 9.08 -20.68 5.71
CA THR A 159 8.96 -22.07 5.25
C THR A 159 8.22 -22.22 3.92
N ARG A 160 7.47 -21.19 3.51
CA ARG A 160 6.73 -21.11 2.25
C ARG A 160 7.14 -19.88 1.45
N PRO A 161 8.38 -19.89 0.90
CA PRO A 161 8.92 -18.71 0.21
C PRO A 161 8.20 -18.42 -1.13
N LEU A 162 7.63 -19.43 -1.76
CA LEU A 162 6.89 -19.29 -3.02
C LEU A 162 5.38 -19.18 -2.77
N PHE A 163 4.68 -18.56 -3.72
CA PHE A 163 3.23 -18.47 -3.70
C PHE A 163 2.64 -19.87 -4.01
N ASP A 164 1.96 -20.43 -3.04
CA ASP A 164 1.32 -21.73 -3.08
C ASP A 164 -0.15 -21.66 -2.63
N ASP A 165 -0.81 -22.80 -2.45
CA ASP A 165 -2.21 -22.89 -2.02
C ASP A 165 -2.46 -22.24 -0.66
N TYR A 166 -1.48 -22.23 0.25
CA TYR A 166 -1.60 -21.55 1.54
C TYR A 166 -1.77 -20.04 1.36
N TRP A 167 -0.91 -19.42 0.55
CA TRP A 167 -1.01 -17.99 0.24
C TRP A 167 -2.21 -17.67 -0.65
N GLY A 168 -2.56 -18.60 -1.57
CA GLY A 168 -3.75 -18.54 -2.40
C GLY A 168 -5.04 -18.48 -1.56
N GLY A 169 -5.10 -19.24 -0.46
CA GLY A 169 -6.23 -19.20 0.48
C GLY A 169 -6.41 -17.86 1.20
N LYS A 170 -5.36 -17.03 1.25
CA LYS A 170 -5.36 -15.69 1.86
C LYS A 170 -5.46 -14.53 0.84
N HIS A 171 -5.45 -14.85 -0.45
CA HIS A 171 -5.68 -13.90 -1.52
C HIS A 171 -7.18 -13.66 -1.73
N ASP A 172 -7.60 -12.41 -1.90
CA ASP A 172 -9.00 -12.05 -2.10
C ASP A 172 -9.31 -11.77 -3.56
N ALA A 173 -10.24 -12.52 -4.13
CA ALA A 173 -10.77 -12.30 -5.46
C ALA A 173 -11.77 -11.12 -5.44
N VAL A 174 -11.26 -9.89 -5.44
CA VAL A 174 -12.07 -8.67 -5.29
C VAL A 174 -13.08 -8.47 -6.42
N ASP A 175 -12.88 -9.08 -7.57
CA ASP A 175 -13.83 -9.11 -8.69
C ASP A 175 -15.14 -9.85 -8.37
N ASN A 176 -15.16 -10.69 -7.33
CA ASN A 176 -16.38 -11.30 -6.80
C ASN A 176 -17.24 -10.37 -5.93
N ILE A 177 -16.71 -9.22 -5.50
CA ILE A 177 -17.43 -8.29 -4.64
C ILE A 177 -18.44 -7.50 -5.49
N ASP A 178 -19.73 -7.66 -5.20
CA ASP A 178 -20.83 -7.04 -5.96
C ASP A 178 -21.67 -6.02 -5.16
N ILE A 179 -21.34 -5.81 -3.89
CA ILE A 179 -22.02 -4.84 -3.00
C ILE A 179 -21.36 -3.46 -3.05
N PRO A 180 -22.08 -2.38 -2.65
CA PRO A 180 -21.52 -1.04 -2.60
C PRO A 180 -20.28 -0.94 -1.70
N MET A 181 -19.24 -0.26 -2.20
CA MET A 181 -17.96 -0.08 -1.50
C MET A 181 -17.55 1.39 -1.43
N TYR A 182 -17.24 1.87 -0.23
CA TYR A 182 -16.56 3.15 -0.03
C TYR A 182 -15.15 2.92 0.50
N ILE A 183 -14.19 3.00 -0.41
CA ILE A 183 -12.78 2.68 -0.17
C ILE A 183 -12.06 3.96 0.22
N LEU A 184 -11.24 3.90 1.25
CA LEU A 184 -10.25 4.93 1.57
C LEU A 184 -8.86 4.39 1.30
N GLY A 185 -7.97 5.24 0.76
CA GLY A 185 -6.58 4.89 0.54
C GLY A 185 -5.70 6.12 0.49
N SER A 186 -4.39 5.92 0.53
CA SER A 186 -3.41 7.00 0.42
C SER A 186 -2.22 6.54 -0.43
N PHE A 187 -1.45 7.49 -0.94
CA PHE A 187 -0.14 7.20 -1.54
C PHE A 187 0.97 7.11 -0.50
N SER A 188 0.65 7.33 0.76
CA SER A 188 1.61 7.48 1.84
C SER A 188 1.76 6.25 2.73
N ASN A 189 0.79 5.33 2.71
CA ASN A 189 0.85 4.12 3.53
C ASN A 189 1.47 2.96 2.75
N PRO A 190 2.71 2.53 3.08
CA PRO A 190 3.41 1.48 2.35
C PRO A 190 2.76 0.10 2.49
N PHE A 191 1.88 -0.11 3.48
CA PHE A 191 1.23 -1.38 3.71
C PHE A 191 -0.08 -1.53 2.93
N HIS A 192 -0.82 -0.44 2.74
CA HIS A 192 -2.19 -0.46 2.24
C HIS A 192 -2.36 0.13 0.84
N VAL A 193 -1.38 0.93 0.37
CA VAL A 193 -1.48 1.65 -0.90
C VAL A 193 -1.87 0.74 -2.05
N GLN A 194 -1.18 -0.39 -2.23
CA GLN A 194 -1.45 -1.30 -3.34
C GLN A 194 -2.86 -1.91 -3.23
N GLY A 195 -3.23 -2.42 -2.06
CA GLY A 195 -4.50 -3.12 -1.86
C GLY A 195 -5.72 -2.22 -1.95
N SER A 196 -5.66 -0.99 -1.44
CA SER A 196 -6.75 -0.02 -1.56
C SER A 196 -7.04 0.33 -3.02
N PHE A 197 -5.99 0.59 -3.81
CA PHE A 197 -6.14 0.85 -5.24
C PHE A 197 -6.58 -0.38 -6.03
N ASP A 198 -6.08 -1.57 -5.70
CA ASP A 198 -6.49 -2.82 -6.34
C ASP A 198 -7.97 -3.15 -6.05
N THR A 199 -8.45 -2.91 -4.82
CA THR A 199 -9.86 -3.05 -4.45
C THR A 199 -10.75 -2.13 -5.29
N PHE A 200 -10.34 -0.87 -5.49
CA PHE A 200 -11.08 0.05 -6.34
C PHE A 200 -11.06 -0.35 -7.82
N ARG A 201 -9.89 -0.68 -8.35
CA ARG A 201 -9.70 -0.95 -9.77
C ARG A 201 -10.38 -2.25 -10.22
N PHE A 202 -10.17 -3.30 -9.45
CA PHE A 202 -10.55 -4.67 -9.83
C PHE A 202 -11.82 -5.17 -9.14
N GLY A 203 -12.31 -4.48 -8.09
CA GLY A 203 -13.56 -4.83 -7.42
C GLY A 203 -14.73 -4.92 -8.40
N GLY A 204 -15.52 -6.00 -8.31
CA GLY A 204 -16.62 -6.30 -9.24
C GLY A 204 -17.84 -5.39 -9.10
N SER A 205 -17.98 -4.71 -7.96
CA SER A 205 -19.10 -3.79 -7.73
C SER A 205 -19.10 -2.62 -8.73
N LYS A 206 -20.28 -2.30 -9.26
CA LYS A 206 -20.51 -1.09 -10.06
C LYS A 206 -20.68 0.16 -9.19
N GLN A 207 -20.94 -0.02 -7.91
CA GLN A 207 -21.14 1.04 -6.92
C GLN A 207 -19.92 1.09 -5.99
N LYS A 208 -18.84 1.68 -6.49
CA LYS A 208 -17.57 1.79 -5.77
C LYS A 208 -16.98 3.18 -5.88
N TRP A 209 -16.53 3.69 -4.75
CA TRP A 209 -15.93 5.01 -4.60
C TRP A 209 -14.59 4.86 -3.91
N LEU A 210 -13.61 5.63 -4.38
CA LEU A 210 -12.30 5.74 -3.74
C LEU A 210 -12.06 7.20 -3.34
N ARG A 211 -11.75 7.43 -2.07
CA ARG A 211 -11.18 8.69 -1.58
C ARG A 211 -9.71 8.47 -1.25
N VAL A 212 -8.84 9.22 -1.92
CA VAL A 212 -7.39 9.21 -1.65
C VAL A 212 -7.07 10.42 -0.79
N HIS A 213 -6.73 10.17 0.47
CA HIS A 213 -6.42 11.23 1.42
C HIS A 213 -4.92 11.54 1.45
N SER A 214 -4.57 12.70 2.01
CA SER A 214 -3.17 13.16 2.16
C SER A 214 -2.70 13.23 3.61
N THR A 215 -3.53 12.76 4.52
CA THR A 215 -3.29 12.72 5.97
C THR A 215 -2.81 11.34 6.40
N PHE A 216 -2.93 11.03 7.66
CA PHE A 216 -2.69 9.70 8.19
C PHE A 216 -4.00 8.92 8.35
N GLU A 217 -3.97 7.60 8.16
CA GLU A 217 -5.16 6.75 8.17
C GLU A 217 -5.97 6.83 9.47
N TRP A 218 -5.30 6.85 10.61
CA TRP A 218 -5.97 6.92 11.90
C TRP A 218 -6.56 8.31 12.20
N TYR A 219 -6.02 9.39 11.59
CA TYR A 219 -6.66 10.69 11.61
C TYR A 219 -8.01 10.63 10.88
N GLU A 220 -8.04 10.07 9.69
CA GLU A 220 -9.23 9.93 8.87
C GLU A 220 -10.33 9.12 9.57
N MET A 221 -9.95 8.10 10.34
CA MET A 221 -10.89 7.21 11.01
C MET A 221 -11.73 7.94 12.07
N TYR A 222 -11.20 8.98 12.69
CA TYR A 222 -11.85 9.70 13.79
C TYR A 222 -12.15 11.16 13.48
N ASP A 223 -11.76 11.67 12.30
CA ASP A 223 -12.11 13.03 11.86
C ASP A 223 -13.61 13.14 11.59
N LEU A 224 -14.24 14.20 12.09
CA LEU A 224 -15.70 14.38 11.97
C LEU A 224 -16.15 14.51 10.51
N LYS A 225 -15.38 15.21 9.66
CA LYS A 225 -15.70 15.34 8.22
C LYS A 225 -15.70 13.95 7.54
N SER A 226 -14.72 13.12 7.85
CA SER A 226 -14.61 11.76 7.33
C SER A 226 -15.72 10.85 7.88
N THR A 227 -16.07 11.03 9.15
CA THR A 227 -17.21 10.35 9.80
C THR A 227 -18.54 10.75 9.17
N ASP A 228 -18.77 12.05 8.89
CA ASP A 228 -19.98 12.55 8.21
C ASP A 228 -20.11 12.00 6.80
N ASP A 229 -19.01 11.92 6.08
CA ASP A 229 -18.95 11.37 4.72
C ASP A 229 -19.27 9.86 4.72
N LEU A 230 -18.69 9.10 5.66
CA LEU A 230 -18.99 7.68 5.85
C LEU A 230 -20.43 7.46 6.29
N GLN A 231 -20.97 8.31 7.18
CA GLN A 231 -22.38 8.25 7.56
C GLN A 231 -23.29 8.47 6.35
N ARG A 232 -23.00 9.44 5.48
CA ARG A 232 -23.77 9.70 4.27
C ARG A 232 -23.81 8.46 3.36
N PHE A 233 -22.68 7.74 3.22
CA PHE A 233 -22.62 6.48 2.49
C PHE A 233 -23.46 5.38 3.16
N PHE A 234 -23.33 5.16 4.46
CA PHE A 234 -24.09 4.15 5.17
C PHE A 234 -25.59 4.49 5.27
N ASP A 235 -25.96 5.76 5.48
CA ASP A 235 -27.35 6.20 5.46
C ASP A 235 -28.03 5.87 4.12
N ARG A 236 -27.28 5.99 3.01
CA ARG A 236 -27.79 5.62 1.69
C ARG A 236 -28.08 4.12 1.56
N TYR A 237 -27.15 3.27 1.98
CA TYR A 237 -27.25 1.83 1.71
C TYR A 237 -27.82 1.02 2.86
N CYS A 238 -27.56 1.36 4.11
CA CYS A 238 -28.12 0.67 5.28
C CYS A 238 -29.50 1.15 5.67
N LYS A 239 -29.73 2.48 5.64
CA LYS A 239 -31.03 3.07 6.01
C LYS A 239 -31.93 3.35 4.81
N GLY A 240 -31.42 3.24 3.58
CA GLY A 240 -32.19 3.51 2.35
C GLY A 240 -32.50 5.00 2.14
N ILE A 241 -31.78 5.91 2.79
CA ILE A 241 -32.01 7.35 2.67
C ILE A 241 -31.52 7.84 1.30
N MET A 242 -32.41 8.47 0.54
CA MET A 242 -32.09 9.07 -0.76
C MET A 242 -31.39 10.42 -0.55
N ASN A 243 -30.07 10.40 -0.33
CA ASN A 243 -29.26 11.56 0.04
C ASN A 243 -28.34 12.06 -1.08
N GLY A 244 -28.54 11.54 -2.30
CA GLY A 244 -27.78 11.97 -3.49
C GLY A 244 -26.36 11.39 -3.59
N TRP A 245 -25.97 10.42 -2.75
CA TRP A 245 -24.60 9.88 -2.73
C TRP A 245 -24.07 9.49 -4.12
N GLU A 246 -24.87 8.75 -4.91
CA GLU A 246 -24.44 8.24 -6.21
C GLU A 246 -24.26 9.33 -7.29
N HIS A 247 -24.89 10.50 -7.11
CA HIS A 247 -24.86 11.59 -8.08
C HIS A 247 -23.86 12.68 -7.69
N ASP A 248 -23.77 12.97 -6.39
CA ASP A 248 -23.01 14.09 -5.88
C ASP A 248 -21.58 13.69 -5.51
N THR A 249 -21.31 12.39 -5.33
CA THR A 249 -19.99 11.90 -4.91
C THR A 249 -19.22 11.40 -6.14
N PRO A 250 -18.10 12.04 -6.51
CA PRO A 250 -17.27 11.56 -7.61
C PRO A 250 -16.77 10.13 -7.33
N PRO A 251 -16.68 9.26 -8.34
CA PRO A 251 -16.15 7.90 -8.15
C PRO A 251 -14.75 7.85 -7.56
N LEU A 252 -13.94 8.87 -7.86
CA LEU A 252 -12.61 9.05 -7.31
C LEU A 252 -12.44 10.48 -6.80
N ARG A 253 -12.04 10.64 -5.54
CA ARG A 253 -11.56 11.90 -4.96
C ARG A 253 -10.06 11.74 -4.72
N LEU A 254 -9.25 12.41 -5.53
CA LEU A 254 -7.81 12.17 -5.62
C LEU A 254 -7.01 13.28 -4.92
N SER A 255 -6.17 12.92 -3.97
CA SER A 255 -5.17 13.82 -3.39
C SER A 255 -3.77 13.48 -3.89
N LEU A 256 -2.97 14.51 -4.22
CA LEU A 256 -1.57 14.37 -4.62
C LEU A 256 -0.68 15.17 -3.67
N HIS A 257 0.52 14.65 -3.40
CA HIS A 257 1.42 15.20 -2.39
C HIS A 257 2.43 16.20 -2.95
N GLY A 258 2.49 17.38 -2.34
CA GLY A 258 3.48 18.42 -2.64
C GLY A 258 4.79 18.31 -1.87
N LEU A 259 4.81 17.50 -0.81
CA LEU A 259 5.97 17.27 0.07
C LEU A 259 6.62 18.56 0.58
N GLY A 260 5.78 19.48 1.07
CA GLY A 260 6.22 20.72 1.72
C GLY A 260 6.67 21.86 0.79
N SER A 261 7.00 21.57 -0.47
CA SER A 261 7.51 22.58 -1.43
C SER A 261 6.42 23.23 -2.27
N VAL A 262 5.35 22.50 -2.57
CA VAL A 262 4.13 22.98 -3.23
C VAL A 262 2.91 22.47 -2.46
N PRO A 263 1.76 23.18 -2.52
CA PRO A 263 0.54 22.70 -1.87
C PRO A 263 0.13 21.31 -2.37
N ASN A 264 -0.45 20.51 -1.47
CA ASN A 264 -1.12 19.27 -1.87
C ASN A 264 -2.33 19.60 -2.74
N ILE A 265 -2.61 18.77 -3.74
CA ILE A 265 -3.93 18.70 -4.34
C ILE A 265 -4.78 17.83 -3.40
N VAL A 266 -5.96 18.32 -3.02
CA VAL A 266 -6.82 17.63 -2.05
C VAL A 266 -8.17 17.30 -2.69
N GLU A 267 -8.53 16.03 -2.65
CA GLU A 267 -9.83 15.49 -3.06
C GLU A 267 -10.32 15.99 -4.44
N ARG A 268 -9.42 16.12 -5.41
CA ARG A 268 -9.79 16.47 -6.79
C ARG A 268 -10.71 15.41 -7.37
N ALA A 269 -11.85 15.82 -7.91
CA ALA A 269 -12.82 14.92 -8.53
C ALA A 269 -12.25 14.29 -9.80
N GLU A 270 -12.25 12.97 -9.87
CA GLU A 270 -11.81 12.15 -11.01
C GLU A 270 -12.79 10.99 -11.23
N THR A 271 -12.69 10.33 -12.37
CA THR A 271 -13.61 9.25 -12.72
C THR A 271 -13.00 7.85 -12.64
N GLU A 272 -11.69 7.74 -12.71
CA GLU A 272 -10.97 6.46 -12.80
C GLU A 272 -9.52 6.57 -12.32
N PHE A 273 -8.92 5.44 -11.96
CA PHE A 273 -7.49 5.31 -11.69
C PHE A 273 -6.95 4.05 -12.40
N PRO A 274 -5.77 4.10 -13.07
CA PRO A 274 -4.99 5.30 -13.39
C PRO A 274 -5.77 6.30 -14.26
N LEU A 275 -5.38 7.59 -14.18
CA LEU A 275 -6.08 8.64 -14.92
C LEU A 275 -5.93 8.45 -16.44
N ARG A 276 -7.04 8.52 -17.21
CA ARG A 276 -7.00 8.36 -18.67
C ARG A 276 -6.09 9.36 -19.38
N ARG A 277 -5.93 10.57 -18.79
CA ARG A 277 -5.05 11.62 -19.31
C ARG A 277 -3.57 11.48 -18.92
N GLN A 278 -3.19 10.40 -18.23
CA GLN A 278 -1.77 10.14 -17.99
C GLN A 278 -1.04 9.80 -19.29
N VAL A 279 0.19 10.28 -19.40
CA VAL A 279 1.12 9.96 -20.48
C VAL A 279 2.35 9.30 -19.86
N LEU A 280 2.68 8.11 -20.35
CA LEU A 280 3.87 7.38 -19.89
C LEU A 280 5.11 7.95 -20.57
N LYS A 281 6.00 8.58 -19.79
CA LYS A 281 7.26 9.14 -20.29
C LYS A 281 8.45 8.28 -19.82
N SER A 282 9.24 7.82 -20.77
CA SER A 282 10.45 7.02 -20.51
C SER A 282 11.67 7.91 -20.35
N TYR A 283 12.46 7.63 -19.31
CA TYR A 283 13.75 8.28 -19.04
C TYR A 283 14.81 7.22 -18.83
N TYR A 284 15.87 7.26 -19.65
CA TYR A 284 16.94 6.27 -19.64
C TYR A 284 18.01 6.62 -18.61
N LEU A 285 18.49 5.61 -17.89
CA LEU A 285 19.57 5.77 -16.92
C LEU A 285 20.89 6.02 -17.64
N ASP A 286 21.63 7.03 -17.20
CA ASP A 286 22.99 7.31 -17.62
C ASP A 286 23.94 7.09 -16.44
N GLY A 287 24.67 5.98 -16.45
CA GLY A 287 25.60 5.60 -15.39
C GLY A 287 26.81 6.54 -15.30
N GLY A 288 27.21 7.17 -16.41
CA GLY A 288 28.34 8.11 -16.46
C GLY A 288 28.05 9.43 -15.75
N THR A 289 26.83 9.94 -15.90
CA THR A 289 26.40 11.23 -15.33
C THR A 289 25.53 11.06 -14.08
N LYS A 290 25.06 9.85 -13.79
CA LYS A 290 24.08 9.53 -12.72
C LYS A 290 22.78 10.32 -12.87
N THR A 291 22.33 10.50 -14.11
CA THR A 291 21.09 11.22 -14.45
C THR A 291 20.13 10.33 -15.23
N LEU A 292 18.87 10.77 -15.31
CA LEU A 292 17.83 10.20 -16.16
C LEU A 292 17.64 11.11 -17.37
N ARG A 293 17.67 10.53 -18.59
CA ARG A 293 17.65 11.26 -19.87
C ARG A 293 16.48 10.84 -20.74
N SER A 294 15.97 11.75 -21.54
CA SER A 294 14.88 11.47 -22.51
C SER A 294 15.31 10.57 -23.68
N SER A 295 16.61 10.38 -23.89
CA SER A 295 17.18 9.54 -24.95
C SER A 295 18.17 8.53 -24.37
N LEU A 296 18.22 7.34 -24.97
CA LEU A 296 19.17 6.29 -24.59
C LEU A 296 20.63 6.77 -24.81
N PRO A 297 21.49 6.70 -23.75
CA PRO A 297 22.90 7.00 -23.89
C PRO A 297 23.56 6.08 -24.93
N LYS A 298 24.36 6.66 -25.83
CA LYS A 298 25.01 5.89 -26.94
C LYS A 298 26.03 4.89 -26.43
N SER A 299 26.80 5.26 -25.42
CA SER A 299 27.85 4.43 -24.84
C SER A 299 27.34 3.63 -23.67
N ALA A 300 27.68 2.36 -23.62
CA ALA A 300 27.40 1.53 -22.44
C ALA A 300 28.27 1.97 -21.25
N SER A 301 27.68 1.98 -20.08
CA SER A 301 28.34 2.21 -18.80
C SER A 301 27.68 1.37 -17.70
N SER A 302 28.29 1.31 -16.53
CA SER A 302 27.71 0.66 -15.38
C SER A 302 27.99 1.45 -14.10
N VAL A 303 27.08 1.32 -13.15
CA VAL A 303 27.26 1.75 -11.76
C VAL A 303 27.00 0.55 -10.86
N SER A 304 27.58 0.54 -9.66
CA SER A 304 27.34 -0.54 -8.72
C SER A 304 27.12 -0.02 -7.30
N HIS A 305 26.59 -0.88 -6.47
CA HIS A 305 26.48 -0.70 -5.04
C HIS A 305 26.63 -2.05 -4.34
N ALA A 306 27.16 -2.03 -3.13
CA ALA A 306 27.25 -3.23 -2.31
C ALA A 306 25.83 -3.67 -1.92
N GLY A 307 25.40 -4.84 -2.41
CA GLY A 307 24.03 -5.34 -2.20
C GLY A 307 23.70 -5.60 -0.74
N HIS A 308 24.72 -5.96 0.06
CA HIS A 308 24.57 -6.29 1.49
C HIS A 308 24.68 -5.07 2.44
N ASP A 309 25.08 -3.90 1.93
CA ASP A 309 25.19 -2.69 2.72
C ASP A 309 23.83 -1.97 2.79
N LEU A 310 23.22 -1.91 3.97
CA LEU A 310 21.91 -1.28 4.21
C LEU A 310 21.88 0.21 3.88
N THR A 311 23.04 0.87 3.75
CA THR A 311 23.17 2.30 3.44
C THR A 311 23.53 2.58 1.99
N ALA A 312 23.98 1.55 1.25
CA ALA A 312 24.42 1.69 -0.13
C ALA A 312 23.26 1.76 -1.12
N SER A 313 23.37 2.63 -2.10
CA SER A 313 22.41 2.73 -3.22
C SER A 313 23.03 3.37 -4.45
N SER A 314 22.62 2.93 -5.62
CA SER A 314 22.84 3.64 -6.88
C SER A 314 21.75 4.69 -7.08
N ARG A 315 22.12 5.92 -7.48
CA ARG A 315 21.22 7.07 -7.55
C ARG A 315 21.23 7.71 -8.93
N PHE A 316 20.02 8.06 -9.45
CA PHE A 316 19.86 8.74 -10.72
C PHE A 316 18.83 9.87 -10.55
N THR A 317 19.11 11.05 -11.08
CA THR A 317 18.29 12.24 -10.91
C THR A 317 17.67 12.72 -12.22
N LEU A 318 16.45 13.24 -12.13
CA LEU A 318 15.75 13.96 -13.20
C LEU A 318 15.16 15.25 -12.61
N LYS A 319 15.31 16.37 -13.31
CA LYS A 319 14.62 17.63 -12.98
C LYS A 319 13.56 17.92 -14.02
N PHE A 320 12.43 18.45 -13.57
CA PHE A 320 11.34 18.88 -14.43
C PHE A 320 11.52 20.35 -14.80
N GLU A 321 11.37 20.65 -16.10
CA GLU A 321 11.50 22.02 -16.62
C GLU A 321 10.24 22.87 -16.39
N GLU A 322 9.13 22.22 -16.03
CA GLU A 322 7.84 22.85 -15.77
C GLU A 322 7.12 22.17 -14.61
N TYR A 323 6.06 22.83 -14.10
CA TYR A 323 5.17 22.19 -13.15
C TYR A 323 4.70 20.82 -13.68
N THR A 324 4.86 19.80 -12.85
CA THR A 324 4.59 18.41 -13.24
C THR A 324 3.77 17.69 -12.19
N GLU A 325 2.74 16.96 -12.63
CA GLU A 325 1.98 16.02 -11.80
C GLU A 325 2.33 14.60 -12.24
N LEU A 326 2.62 13.74 -11.27
CA LEU A 326 2.74 12.30 -11.45
C LEU A 326 1.58 11.61 -10.72
N SER A 327 0.80 10.80 -11.43
CA SER A 327 -0.28 10.02 -10.83
C SER A 327 -0.51 8.73 -11.60
N GLY A 328 -0.33 7.59 -10.94
CA GLY A 328 -0.41 6.27 -11.55
C GLY A 328 0.69 5.34 -11.06
N TYR A 329 1.06 4.37 -11.90
CA TYR A 329 2.11 3.40 -11.62
C TYR A 329 3.39 3.79 -12.37
N ALA A 330 4.50 3.94 -11.67
CA ALA A 330 5.82 4.03 -12.28
C ALA A 330 6.38 2.62 -12.52
N LYS A 331 7.28 2.49 -13.52
CA LYS A 331 8.02 1.25 -13.77
C LYS A 331 9.50 1.53 -13.95
N VAL A 332 10.33 0.68 -13.40
CA VAL A 332 11.78 0.69 -13.63
C VAL A 332 12.15 -0.58 -14.40
N ARG A 333 12.91 -0.42 -15.46
CA ARG A 333 13.60 -1.50 -16.13
C ARG A 333 15.09 -1.38 -15.85
N LEU A 334 15.70 -2.43 -15.32
CA LEU A 334 17.12 -2.46 -14.99
C LEU A 334 17.79 -3.67 -15.66
N TRP A 335 18.92 -3.46 -16.29
CA TRP A 335 19.83 -4.53 -16.67
C TRP A 335 20.83 -4.70 -15.54
N MET A 336 20.78 -5.84 -14.85
CA MET A 336 21.58 -6.07 -13.65
C MET A 336 22.38 -7.36 -13.69
N SER A 337 23.49 -7.38 -12.95
CA SER A 337 24.31 -8.59 -12.73
C SER A 337 24.97 -8.55 -11.37
N CYS A 338 25.27 -9.74 -10.82
CA CYS A 338 26.14 -9.94 -9.67
C CYS A 338 27.15 -11.04 -10.02
N ARG A 339 28.40 -10.92 -9.56
CA ARG A 339 29.45 -11.92 -9.85
C ARG A 339 29.69 -12.84 -8.66
N GLU A 340 29.28 -12.44 -7.48
CA GLU A 340 29.55 -13.10 -6.24
C GLU A 340 28.41 -14.00 -5.78
N LYS A 341 27.18 -13.71 -6.26
CA LYS A 341 25.96 -14.45 -5.90
C LYS A 341 25.11 -14.69 -7.16
N ASP A 342 24.35 -15.79 -7.14
CA ASP A 342 23.45 -16.20 -8.22
C ASP A 342 22.03 -15.64 -8.10
N ASP A 343 21.83 -14.63 -7.25
CA ASP A 343 20.59 -13.89 -7.09
C ASP A 343 20.85 -12.45 -6.62
N MET A 344 19.84 -11.60 -6.71
CA MET A 344 19.87 -10.20 -6.25
C MET A 344 18.48 -9.83 -5.76
N ASP A 345 18.37 -9.28 -4.56
CA ASP A 345 17.20 -8.53 -4.15
C ASP A 345 17.34 -7.09 -4.64
N VAL A 346 16.32 -6.59 -5.31
CA VAL A 346 16.33 -5.26 -5.91
C VAL A 346 15.17 -4.45 -5.36
N VAL A 347 15.51 -3.36 -4.68
CA VAL A 347 14.58 -2.37 -4.17
C VAL A 347 14.76 -1.09 -4.93
N VAL A 348 13.69 -0.57 -5.50
CA VAL A 348 13.67 0.72 -6.22
C VAL A 348 12.78 1.71 -5.46
N HIS A 349 13.23 2.96 -5.34
CA HIS A 349 12.52 3.99 -4.61
C HIS A 349 12.59 5.31 -5.38
N ILE A 350 11.46 5.93 -5.66
CA ILE A 350 11.38 7.28 -6.23
C ILE A 350 11.20 8.27 -5.09
N ARG A 351 12.17 9.19 -4.96
CA ARG A 351 12.13 10.28 -3.98
C ARG A 351 12.00 11.62 -4.70
N LYS A 352 11.27 12.55 -4.11
CA LYS A 352 11.22 13.93 -4.59
C LYS A 352 12.49 14.67 -4.19
N ILE A 353 13.01 15.53 -5.09
CA ILE A 353 14.14 16.43 -4.84
C ILE A 353 13.76 17.90 -5.14
N ASP A 354 14.34 18.79 -4.36
CA ASP A 354 14.24 20.24 -4.59
C ASP A 354 15.11 20.70 -5.79
N LYS A 355 15.06 22.01 -6.06
CA LYS A 355 15.88 22.63 -7.13
C LYS A 355 17.37 22.45 -6.92
N SER A 356 17.84 22.29 -5.69
CA SER A 356 19.25 22.06 -5.34
C SER A 356 19.64 20.59 -5.38
N GLY A 357 18.67 19.67 -5.48
CA GLY A 357 18.89 18.21 -5.48
C GLY A 357 18.78 17.57 -4.10
N ASN A 358 18.35 18.31 -3.07
CA ASN A 358 18.12 17.76 -1.75
C ASN A 358 16.82 16.94 -1.73
N LEU A 359 16.82 15.83 -1.00
CA LEU A 359 15.63 15.01 -0.80
C LEU A 359 14.56 15.79 0.00
N LEU A 360 13.34 15.73 -0.49
CA LEU A 360 12.15 16.23 0.19
C LEU A 360 11.35 15.08 0.77
N THR A 361 10.76 15.35 1.93
CA THR A 361 9.80 14.47 2.60
C THR A 361 8.59 15.30 3.03
N GLY A 362 7.45 14.68 3.16
CA GLY A 362 6.27 15.31 3.74
C GLY A 362 5.86 14.57 5.01
N THR A 363 5.23 15.26 5.94
CA THR A 363 4.54 14.62 7.06
C THR A 363 3.14 14.19 6.63
N LYS A 364 2.69 13.06 7.15
CA LYS A 364 1.35 12.52 6.85
C LYS A 364 0.23 13.23 7.62
N PHE A 365 0.57 14.13 8.52
CA PHE A 365 -0.37 14.80 9.41
C PHE A 365 -0.42 16.30 9.18
N PRO A 366 -1.51 16.96 9.58
CA PRO A 366 -1.40 18.28 10.12
C PRO A 366 -0.66 18.19 11.48
N PHE A 367 0.66 18.01 11.44
CA PHE A 367 1.49 17.80 12.62
C PHE A 367 1.62 19.14 13.35
N PRO A 368 1.39 19.22 14.66
CA PRO A 368 1.52 20.46 15.41
C PRO A 368 2.97 20.83 15.74
N MET A 369 3.93 20.05 15.23
CA MET A 369 5.36 20.33 15.37
C MET A 369 5.98 20.56 13.99
N PRO A 370 7.11 21.27 13.92
CA PRO A 370 7.89 21.41 12.70
C PRO A 370 8.25 20.05 12.10
N GLU A 371 8.26 19.94 10.78
CA GLU A 371 8.61 18.70 10.09
C GLU A 371 9.99 18.17 10.48
N SER A 372 10.93 19.09 10.79
CA SER A 372 12.27 18.76 11.28
C SER A 372 12.31 18.02 12.62
N GLU A 373 11.25 18.15 13.41
CA GLU A 373 11.12 17.50 14.72
C GLU A 373 10.28 16.22 14.64
N ALA A 374 9.61 15.96 13.49
CA ALA A 374 8.82 14.76 13.30
C ALA A 374 9.72 13.52 13.25
N PRO A 375 9.38 12.43 13.97
CA PRO A 375 10.17 11.20 13.95
C PRO A 375 10.39 10.67 12.53
N GLU A 376 11.57 10.13 12.27
CA GLU A 376 11.87 9.46 11.02
C GLU A 376 11.11 8.14 10.90
N GLY A 377 10.64 7.81 9.71
CA GLY A 377 10.01 6.54 9.39
C GLY A 377 8.76 6.65 8.55
N GLU A 378 8.49 5.64 7.75
CA GLU A 378 7.39 5.60 6.77
C GLU A 378 5.99 5.68 7.38
N THR A 379 5.84 5.35 8.66
CA THR A 379 4.56 5.50 9.35
C THR A 379 4.17 6.97 9.56
N ILE A 380 5.15 7.86 9.61
CA ILE A 380 4.94 9.29 9.90
C ILE A 380 5.28 10.16 8.69
N LYS A 381 6.36 9.83 7.97
CA LYS A 381 6.85 10.59 6.82
C LYS A 381 6.52 9.90 5.52
N LEU A 382 6.18 10.69 4.52
CA LEU A 382 6.03 10.25 3.13
C LEU A 382 7.35 10.43 2.39
N TYR A 383 7.88 9.32 1.88
CA TYR A 383 9.11 9.30 1.12
C TYR A 383 8.91 9.16 -0.39
N GLY A 384 7.84 8.52 -0.82
CA GLY A 384 7.53 8.23 -2.22
C GLY A 384 7.35 6.73 -2.51
N PRO A 385 7.00 6.37 -3.75
CA PRO A 385 6.68 5.00 -4.12
C PRO A 385 7.91 4.11 -4.19
N GLN A 386 7.71 2.84 -3.84
CA GLN A 386 8.73 1.79 -3.89
C GLN A 386 8.28 0.64 -4.80
N GLY A 387 9.24 -0.14 -5.26
CA GLY A 387 9.03 -1.38 -5.98
C GLY A 387 10.10 -2.40 -5.60
N PHE A 388 9.78 -3.68 -5.73
CA PHE A 388 10.58 -4.77 -5.22
C PHE A 388 10.63 -5.91 -6.21
N LEU A 389 11.80 -6.56 -6.37
CA LEU A 389 11.91 -7.79 -7.12
C LEU A 389 13.18 -8.56 -6.72
N ARG A 390 13.03 -9.81 -6.32
CA ARG A 390 14.12 -10.77 -6.31
C ARG A 390 14.38 -11.21 -7.75
N ALA A 391 15.62 -11.13 -8.20
CA ALA A 391 15.97 -11.37 -9.60
C ALA A 391 15.55 -12.77 -10.08
N SER A 392 15.72 -13.81 -9.26
CA SER A 392 15.27 -15.17 -9.56
C SER A 392 13.75 -15.31 -9.73
N SER A 393 12.97 -14.47 -9.05
CA SER A 393 11.51 -14.44 -9.19
C SER A 393 11.03 -13.88 -10.52
N SER A 394 11.92 -13.26 -11.32
CA SER A 394 11.58 -12.74 -12.65
C SER A 394 11.12 -13.84 -13.62
N ALA A 395 11.52 -15.10 -13.40
CA ALA A 395 11.05 -16.27 -14.13
C ALA A 395 9.53 -16.52 -14.00
N SER A 396 8.92 -16.05 -12.91
CA SER A 396 7.49 -16.21 -12.64
C SER A 396 6.60 -15.14 -13.28
N ARG A 397 7.13 -14.32 -14.22
CA ARG A 397 6.38 -13.28 -14.93
C ARG A 397 5.15 -13.83 -15.63
N ASP A 398 4.01 -13.18 -15.42
CA ASP A 398 2.75 -13.50 -16.08
C ASP A 398 2.28 -12.36 -16.97
N ASN A 399 2.49 -12.53 -18.27
CA ASN A 399 2.09 -11.52 -19.26
C ASN A 399 0.57 -11.40 -19.42
N SER A 400 -0.20 -12.43 -19.06
CA SER A 400 -1.66 -12.39 -19.16
C SER A 400 -2.31 -11.52 -18.08
N ARG A 401 -1.64 -11.40 -16.93
CA ARG A 401 -2.05 -10.55 -15.80
C ARG A 401 -1.32 -9.20 -15.77
N SER A 402 -0.29 -9.03 -16.58
CA SER A 402 0.39 -7.74 -16.74
C SER A 402 -0.45 -6.81 -17.60
N SER A 403 -0.32 -5.48 -17.40
CA SER A 403 -1.04 -4.51 -18.23
C SER A 403 -0.62 -4.59 -19.70
N ALA A 404 -1.58 -4.37 -20.62
CA ALA A 404 -1.35 -4.47 -22.05
C ALA A 404 -0.27 -3.51 -22.58
N ASN A 405 -0.06 -2.37 -21.91
CA ASN A 405 0.99 -1.41 -22.23
C ASN A 405 2.34 -1.74 -21.56
N GLY A 406 2.42 -2.86 -20.82
CA GLY A 406 3.62 -3.32 -20.12
C GLY A 406 4.08 -2.42 -18.97
N GLN A 407 3.24 -1.48 -18.51
CA GLN A 407 3.57 -0.60 -17.39
C GLN A 407 3.48 -1.31 -16.04
N GLU A 408 2.46 -2.14 -15.87
CA GLU A 408 2.31 -2.95 -14.69
C GLU A 408 2.69 -4.39 -15.03
N VAL A 409 3.72 -4.90 -14.37
CA VAL A 409 4.21 -6.26 -14.56
C VAL A 409 3.77 -7.10 -13.37
N PHE A 410 3.12 -8.21 -13.65
CA PHE A 410 2.69 -9.15 -12.64
C PHE A 410 3.61 -10.37 -12.59
N TYR A 411 4.02 -10.74 -11.38
CA TYR A 411 4.79 -11.94 -11.08
C TYR A 411 3.96 -12.89 -10.22
N ARG A 412 3.89 -14.17 -10.63
CA ARG A 412 3.15 -15.20 -9.87
C ARG A 412 3.86 -15.57 -8.57
N HIS A 413 5.19 -15.50 -8.56
CA HIS A 413 6.05 -15.94 -7.45
C HIS A 413 5.87 -17.42 -7.07
N ASP A 414 5.47 -18.25 -8.01
CA ASP A 414 5.29 -19.70 -7.88
C ASP A 414 6.56 -20.50 -8.26
N CYS A 415 7.57 -19.83 -8.79
CA CYS A 415 8.87 -20.40 -9.12
C CYS A 415 9.98 -19.35 -9.01
N GLU A 416 11.21 -19.83 -8.86
CA GLU A 416 12.44 -19.04 -8.91
C GLU A 416 13.42 -19.72 -9.87
N GLU A 417 14.18 -18.91 -10.62
CA GLU A 417 15.27 -19.36 -11.46
C GLU A 417 16.52 -18.56 -11.15
N LYS A 418 17.50 -19.20 -10.51
CA LYS A 418 18.77 -18.56 -10.13
C LYS A 418 19.53 -18.10 -11.37
N ILE A 419 20.21 -16.97 -11.25
CA ILE A 419 20.89 -16.29 -12.34
C ILE A 419 22.36 -16.66 -12.31
N PRO A 420 22.94 -17.27 -13.38
CA PRO A 420 24.35 -17.62 -13.38
C PRO A 420 25.23 -16.38 -13.11
N LEU A 421 26.29 -16.59 -12.31
CA LEU A 421 27.21 -15.52 -11.87
C LEU A 421 27.68 -14.64 -13.03
N GLY A 422 27.57 -13.33 -12.88
CA GLY A 422 27.98 -12.35 -13.87
C GLY A 422 27.08 -12.22 -15.10
N THR A 423 25.99 -13.01 -15.19
CA THR A 423 25.02 -12.87 -16.29
C THR A 423 24.21 -11.58 -16.11
N VAL A 424 24.13 -10.81 -17.19
CA VAL A 424 23.33 -9.58 -17.22
C VAL A 424 21.89 -9.90 -17.63
N VAL A 425 20.93 -9.60 -16.75
CA VAL A 425 19.50 -9.88 -16.98
C VAL A 425 18.65 -8.62 -16.89
N PRO A 426 17.57 -8.51 -17.69
CA PRO A 426 16.61 -7.41 -17.56
C PRO A 426 15.60 -7.71 -16.46
N LEU A 427 15.39 -6.76 -15.56
CA LEU A 427 14.42 -6.80 -14.49
C LEU A 427 13.41 -5.66 -14.69
N ASP A 428 12.13 -5.98 -14.81
CA ASP A 428 11.03 -5.01 -14.90
C ASP A 428 10.33 -4.93 -13.53
N ILE A 429 10.36 -3.78 -12.88
CA ILE A 429 9.84 -3.57 -11.53
C ILE A 429 8.78 -2.49 -11.56
N THR A 430 7.53 -2.85 -11.31
CA THR A 430 6.44 -1.89 -11.11
C THR A 430 6.48 -1.40 -9.67
N LEU A 431 6.42 -0.08 -9.49
CA LEU A 431 6.28 0.52 -8.19
C LEU A 431 4.79 0.57 -7.82
N TRP A 432 4.49 0.59 -6.53
CA TRP A 432 3.12 0.82 -6.10
C TRP A 432 2.60 2.20 -6.59
N PRO A 433 1.27 2.43 -6.58
CA PRO A 433 0.70 3.65 -7.12
C PRO A 433 1.24 4.89 -6.39
N MET A 434 1.37 5.98 -7.13
CA MET A 434 1.91 7.25 -6.64
C MET A 434 1.04 8.43 -7.03
N GLY A 435 1.13 9.49 -6.23
CA GLY A 435 0.51 10.78 -6.50
C GLY A 435 1.38 11.91 -5.95
N MET A 436 2.09 12.64 -6.82
CA MET A 436 3.04 13.68 -6.44
C MET A 436 2.97 14.87 -7.39
N VAL A 437 3.18 16.06 -6.84
CA VAL A 437 3.27 17.32 -7.61
C VAL A 437 4.64 17.96 -7.43
N PHE A 438 5.12 18.62 -8.49
CA PHE A 438 6.45 19.20 -8.57
C PHE A 438 6.38 20.62 -9.13
N ALA A 439 7.08 21.55 -8.50
CA ALA A 439 7.34 22.85 -9.10
C ALA A 439 8.41 22.76 -10.19
N GLU A 440 8.48 23.78 -11.06
CA GLU A 440 9.58 23.94 -12.00
C GLU A 440 10.94 23.87 -11.29
N GLY A 441 11.86 23.07 -11.83
CA GLY A 441 13.21 22.83 -11.30
C GLY A 441 13.31 21.79 -10.20
N GLU A 442 12.19 21.36 -9.61
CA GLU A 442 12.16 20.16 -8.76
C GLU A 442 12.22 18.89 -9.60
N GLY A 443 12.36 17.76 -8.96
CA GLY A 443 12.48 16.52 -9.71
C GLY A 443 12.37 15.25 -8.88
N VAL A 444 12.79 14.16 -9.50
CA VAL A 444 12.84 12.85 -8.86
C VAL A 444 14.27 12.34 -8.76
N MET A 445 14.55 11.62 -7.69
CA MET A 445 15.72 10.76 -7.54
C MET A 445 15.26 9.32 -7.50
N LEU A 446 15.70 8.51 -8.47
CA LEU A 446 15.57 7.07 -8.43
C LEU A 446 16.74 6.51 -7.61
N LEU A 447 16.43 5.76 -6.56
CA LEU A 447 17.39 4.98 -5.79
C LEU A 447 17.19 3.50 -6.12
N VAL A 448 18.30 2.78 -6.25
CA VAL A 448 18.33 1.32 -6.44
C VAL A 448 19.26 0.74 -5.40
N ALA A 449 18.78 -0.22 -4.63
CA ALA A 449 19.53 -0.85 -3.53
C ALA A 449 19.20 -2.35 -3.42
N GLY A 450 19.98 -3.06 -2.61
CA GLY A 450 19.70 -4.45 -2.22
C GLY A 450 18.74 -4.55 -1.03
N HIS A 451 18.45 -3.45 -0.35
CA HIS A 451 17.66 -3.40 0.87
C HIS A 451 16.71 -2.22 0.89
N PHE A 452 15.78 -2.23 1.86
CA PHE A 452 14.89 -1.09 2.10
C PHE A 452 15.69 0.16 2.43
N LEU A 453 15.34 1.28 1.80
CA LEU A 453 15.97 2.58 1.97
C LEU A 453 15.18 3.52 2.90
N SER A 454 14.06 3.06 3.38
CA SER A 454 13.24 3.74 4.39
C SER A 454 12.66 2.67 5.31
N GLU A 455 12.67 2.94 6.60
CA GLU A 455 12.18 2.02 7.62
C GLU A 455 10.93 2.56 8.29
N PRO A 456 10.04 1.69 8.80
CA PRO A 456 8.97 2.11 9.68
C PRO A 456 9.51 2.82 10.92
N ALA A 457 8.80 3.84 11.43
CA ALA A 457 9.17 4.52 12.68
C ALA A 457 9.04 3.60 13.91
N ILE A 458 8.26 2.54 13.78
CA ILE A 458 7.98 1.58 14.85
C ILE A 458 9.12 0.56 14.91
N GLU A 459 9.86 0.54 16.02
CA GLU A 459 11.06 -0.30 16.18
C GLU A 459 10.80 -1.80 15.93
N THR A 460 9.64 -2.30 16.34
CA THR A 460 9.25 -3.70 16.14
C THR A 460 8.98 -4.06 14.67
N MET A 461 8.81 -3.07 13.80
CA MET A 461 8.60 -3.25 12.36
C MET A 461 9.90 -3.12 11.55
N LYS A 462 11.00 -2.67 12.16
CA LYS A 462 12.27 -2.50 11.45
C LYS A 462 12.91 -3.84 11.09
N LEU A 463 13.53 -3.89 9.93
CA LEU A 463 14.40 -4.99 9.53
C LEU A 463 15.64 -5.00 10.41
N ARG A 464 15.97 -6.15 11.00
CA ARG A 464 17.12 -6.28 11.89
C ARG A 464 18.34 -6.92 11.26
N GLU A 465 18.11 -7.77 10.25
CA GLU A 465 19.18 -8.56 9.62
C GLU A 465 18.99 -8.53 8.10
N PRO A 466 20.06 -8.24 7.33
CA PRO A 466 20.03 -8.36 5.88
C PRO A 466 19.84 -9.82 5.45
N ASP A 467 19.23 -10.02 4.31
CA ASP A 467 19.12 -11.33 3.66
C ASP A 467 20.48 -11.65 3.00
N ASP A 468 21.01 -12.85 3.20
CA ASP A 468 22.28 -13.31 2.62
C ASP A 468 22.27 -13.41 1.07
N GLU A 469 21.10 -13.34 0.43
CA GLU A 469 20.99 -13.33 -1.03
C GLU A 469 21.65 -12.09 -1.68
N ASN A 470 21.93 -11.04 -0.95
CA ASN A 470 22.50 -9.77 -1.44
C ASN A 470 24.03 -9.66 -1.33
N VAL A 471 24.72 -10.75 -1.10
CA VAL A 471 26.19 -10.74 -1.02
C VAL A 471 26.79 -10.31 -2.36
N GLY A 472 27.74 -9.34 -2.32
CA GLY A 472 28.48 -8.88 -3.49
C GLY A 472 28.05 -7.52 -4.04
N GLU A 473 28.66 -7.16 -5.16
CA GLU A 473 28.39 -5.92 -5.88
C GLU A 473 27.26 -6.13 -6.91
N HIS A 474 26.18 -5.39 -6.73
CA HIS A 474 25.10 -5.32 -7.72
C HIS A 474 25.42 -4.28 -8.77
N HIS A 475 25.62 -4.72 -10.01
CA HIS A 475 25.91 -3.85 -11.15
C HIS A 475 24.65 -3.51 -11.92
N ILE A 476 24.43 -2.22 -12.20
CA ILE A 476 23.38 -1.71 -13.08
C ILE A 476 24.05 -1.28 -14.38
N HIS A 477 23.68 -1.91 -15.49
CA HIS A 477 24.20 -1.62 -16.82
C HIS A 477 23.28 -0.62 -17.54
N THR A 478 23.84 0.38 -18.19
CA THR A 478 23.11 1.48 -18.83
C THR A 478 23.69 1.85 -20.17
N GLY A 479 22.87 2.36 -21.09
CA GLY A 479 23.30 2.82 -22.41
C GLY A 479 23.75 1.71 -23.36
N GLY A 480 24.05 2.07 -24.60
CA GLY A 480 24.38 1.11 -25.64
C GLY A 480 23.22 0.12 -25.86
N GLN A 481 23.47 -1.15 -25.58
CA GLN A 481 22.45 -2.22 -25.69
C GLN A 481 21.57 -2.33 -24.45
N TYR A 482 21.84 -1.61 -23.36
CA TYR A 482 21.14 -1.70 -22.09
C TYR A 482 20.18 -0.51 -21.92
N ASP A 483 18.91 -0.74 -22.18
CA ASP A 483 17.84 0.26 -22.11
C ASP A 483 17.27 0.44 -20.69
N SER A 484 18.13 0.36 -19.67
CA SER A 484 17.74 0.63 -18.29
C SER A 484 17.05 1.99 -18.20
N SER A 485 15.81 2.01 -17.66
CA SER A 485 14.94 3.18 -17.75
C SER A 485 13.95 3.27 -16.61
N LEU A 486 13.52 4.49 -16.30
CA LEU A 486 12.39 4.82 -15.45
C LEU A 486 11.24 5.34 -16.32
N ILE A 487 10.07 4.75 -16.21
CA ILE A 487 8.85 5.19 -16.89
C ILE A 487 7.93 5.83 -15.86
N LEU A 488 7.60 7.11 -16.07
CA LEU A 488 6.79 7.92 -15.16
C LEU A 488 5.39 8.19 -15.73
N PRO A 489 4.34 8.08 -14.90
CA PRO A 489 2.95 8.40 -15.26
C PRO A 489 2.70 9.91 -15.12
N VAL A 490 3.09 10.68 -16.13
CA VAL A 490 2.91 12.14 -16.17
C VAL A 490 1.45 12.47 -16.50
N VAL A 491 0.80 13.29 -15.68
CA VAL A 491 -0.57 13.76 -15.96
C VAL A 491 -0.52 14.91 -16.97
N ALA A 492 -1.11 14.70 -18.15
CA ALA A 492 -1.18 15.72 -19.18
C ALA A 492 -2.31 16.73 -18.87
N GLY A 493 -1.98 18.01 -18.89
CA GLY A 493 -2.91 19.12 -18.94
C GLY A 493 -3.92 19.22 -17.78
N ASN A 494 -3.57 20.00 -16.79
CA ASN A 494 -4.45 21.00 -16.20
C ASN A 494 -3.55 22.00 -15.47
N ARG A 495 -3.19 23.08 -16.15
CA ARG A 495 -2.88 24.32 -15.43
C ARG A 495 -4.23 24.79 -14.90
N ALA A 496 -4.47 24.62 -13.60
CA ALA A 496 -5.58 25.27 -12.91
C ALA A 496 -5.41 26.78 -12.98
#